data_7df88be3ca9514c981581acd08328a15
#
_entry.id   7df88be3ca9514c981581acd08328a15
#
_cell.length_a   1.000
_cell.length_b   1.000
_cell.length_c   1.000
_cell.angle_alpha   90.00
_cell.angle_beta   90.00
_cell.angle_gamma   90.00
#
_symmetry.space_group_name_H-M   'P 1'
#
loop_
_entity.id
_entity.type
_entity.pdbx_description
1 polymer ?
#
loop_
_entity_poly.entity_id
_entity_poly.type
_entity_poly.pdbx_seq_one_letter_code
_entity_poly.pdbx_strand_id
1 'polypeptide(L)'
;FYEGKDGKFSATPSLKLFYTLLYIVLTACSGNYLFTLIMCAAVTVRLAFFSAKAIRQILRGTAGAVLFSVLILLPSVFMGTPQTLMNITSRVYVSVTLVGILSSGTSWNKLTGSMRTFRLPSIFIFTLDITLKYISVLGEICAAILTSVRLRSVGKNPQKAKALSGVLGISFLKSGEMAEEMHAAMCCRGFTGEYKKKHKLFLEIL
;
A
#
# COMPACT_ATOMS: atom_id res chain seq x y z
N PHE A 1 3.93 -9.03 9.20
CA PHE A 1 4.65 -7.83 8.75
C PHE A 1 5.75 -8.22 7.79
N TYR A 2 5.57 -7.90 6.52
CA TYR A 2 6.55 -8.17 5.48
C TYR A 2 7.64 -7.09 5.56
N GLU A 3 8.76 -7.36 6.21
CA GLU A 3 10.00 -6.62 6.03
C GLU A 3 10.52 -6.94 4.63
N GLY A 4 10.23 -6.06 3.67
CA GLY A 4 10.76 -6.18 2.32
C GLY A 4 12.28 -6.12 2.38
N LYS A 5 12.96 -7.22 2.06
CA LYS A 5 14.41 -7.25 1.85
C LYS A 5 14.74 -6.22 0.78
N ASP A 6 15.53 -5.23 1.16
CA ASP A 6 16.06 -4.21 0.25
C ASP A 6 16.71 -4.89 -0.96
N GLY A 7 16.04 -4.79 -2.10
CA GLY A 7 16.64 -5.19 -3.37
C GLY A 7 17.88 -4.31 -3.62
N LYS A 8 18.95 -4.90 -4.12
CA LYS A 8 20.28 -4.34 -4.35
C LYS A 8 20.39 -3.06 -5.21
N PHE A 9 19.29 -2.37 -5.48
CA PHE A 9 19.30 -1.11 -6.25
C PHE A 9 19.19 0.07 -5.28
N SER A 10 20.33 0.68 -4.97
CA SER A 10 20.55 1.81 -4.05
C SER A 10 20.01 3.15 -4.56
N ALA A 11 18.81 3.19 -5.14
CA ALA A 11 18.12 4.43 -5.44
C ALA A 11 17.33 4.89 -4.20
N THR A 12 17.39 6.19 -3.88
CA THR A 12 16.63 6.78 -2.77
C THR A 12 15.14 6.46 -2.91
N PRO A 13 14.44 6.09 -1.83
CA PRO A 13 13.02 5.67 -1.89
C PRO A 13 12.11 6.73 -2.53
N SER A 14 12.45 8.02 -2.36
CA SER A 14 11.73 9.14 -2.97
C SER A 14 11.82 9.15 -4.49
N LEU A 15 12.99 8.83 -5.07
CA LEU A 15 13.15 8.73 -6.52
C LEU A 15 12.37 7.54 -7.10
N LYS A 16 12.34 6.42 -6.39
CA LYS A 16 11.55 5.25 -6.83
C LYS A 16 10.06 5.58 -6.88
N LEU A 17 9.54 6.25 -5.85
CA LEU A 17 8.14 6.65 -5.76
C LEU A 17 7.80 7.66 -6.87
N PHE A 18 8.64 8.69 -7.06
CA PHE A 18 8.44 9.69 -8.10
C PHE A 18 8.44 9.06 -9.50
N TYR A 19 9.42 8.19 -9.76
CA TYR A 19 9.53 7.51 -11.05
C TYR A 19 8.32 6.60 -11.34
N THR A 20 7.84 5.83 -10.36
CA THR A 20 6.66 4.98 -10.55
C THR A 20 5.40 5.79 -10.78
N LEU A 21 5.22 6.89 -10.05
CA LEU A 21 4.07 7.77 -10.23
C LEU A 21 4.09 8.44 -11.59
N LEU A 22 5.24 8.99 -12.00
CA LEU A 22 5.43 9.60 -13.32
C LEU A 22 5.17 8.60 -14.44
N TYR A 23 5.63 7.37 -14.29
CA TYR A 23 5.43 6.32 -15.29
C TYR A 23 3.95 5.94 -15.43
N ILE A 24 3.20 5.85 -14.30
CA ILE A 24 1.76 5.58 -14.30
C ILE A 24 1.01 6.72 -14.99
N VAL A 25 1.34 7.98 -14.68
CA VAL A 25 0.71 9.16 -15.30
C VAL A 25 0.99 9.19 -16.81
N LEU A 26 2.21 8.94 -17.24
CA LEU A 26 2.57 8.88 -18.67
C LEU A 26 1.79 7.80 -19.41
N THR A 27 1.64 6.61 -18.81
CA THR A 27 0.84 5.54 -19.42
C THR A 27 -0.66 5.86 -19.45
N ALA A 28 -1.17 6.58 -18.45
CA ALA A 28 -2.57 7.01 -18.39
C ALA A 28 -2.90 8.10 -19.44
N CYS A 29 -1.98 9.06 -19.63
CA CYS A 29 -2.16 10.17 -20.59
C CYS A 29 -1.93 9.76 -22.05
N SER A 30 -1.23 8.65 -22.29
CA SER A 30 -0.94 8.20 -23.67
C SER A 30 -2.22 7.69 -24.37
N GLY A 31 -2.58 8.33 -25.48
CA GLY A 31 -3.66 7.87 -26.37
C GLY A 31 -3.25 6.74 -27.33
N ASN A 32 -1.94 6.51 -27.50
CA ASN A 32 -1.41 5.57 -28.50
C ASN A 32 -1.21 4.17 -27.93
N TYR A 33 -1.79 3.17 -28.60
CA TYR A 33 -1.63 1.76 -28.23
C TYR A 33 -0.17 1.28 -28.29
N LEU A 34 0.58 1.69 -29.34
CA LEU A 34 2.01 1.35 -29.48
C LEU A 34 2.85 1.82 -28.29
N PHE A 35 2.61 3.03 -27.79
CA PHE A 35 3.30 3.55 -26.64
C PHE A 35 3.01 2.72 -25.37
N THR A 36 1.74 2.36 -25.16
CA THR A 36 1.35 1.51 -24.02
C THR A 36 2.00 0.13 -24.10
N LEU A 37 2.16 -0.43 -25.30
CA LEU A 37 2.81 -1.72 -25.53
C LEU A 37 4.32 -1.66 -25.24
N ILE A 38 5.01 -0.60 -25.65
CA ILE A 38 6.43 -0.38 -25.31
C ILE A 38 6.61 -0.26 -23.78
N MET A 39 5.72 0.48 -23.12
CA MET A 39 5.72 0.62 -21.66
C MET A 39 5.46 -0.71 -20.95
N CYS A 40 4.57 -1.55 -21.50
CA CYS A 40 4.31 -2.90 -21.01
C CYS A 40 5.57 -3.79 -21.12
N ALA A 41 6.27 -3.75 -22.25
CA ALA A 41 7.52 -4.48 -22.46
C ALA A 41 8.62 -4.01 -21.47
N ALA A 42 8.77 -2.71 -21.27
CA ALA A 42 9.74 -2.16 -20.32
C ALA A 42 9.48 -2.60 -18.88
N VAL A 43 8.21 -2.66 -18.46
CA VAL A 43 7.82 -3.12 -17.11
C VAL A 43 8.04 -4.62 -16.93
N THR A 44 7.73 -5.43 -17.95
CA THR A 44 7.98 -6.89 -17.89
C THR A 44 9.48 -7.20 -17.84
N VAL A 45 10.31 -6.48 -18.59
CA VAL A 45 11.78 -6.59 -18.50
C VAL A 45 12.27 -6.22 -17.10
N ARG A 46 11.76 -5.12 -16.52
CA ARG A 46 12.09 -4.76 -15.12
C ARG A 46 11.67 -5.80 -14.11
N LEU A 47 10.50 -6.43 -14.30
CA LEU A 47 10.02 -7.50 -13.44
C LEU A 47 10.98 -8.69 -13.44
N ALA A 48 11.58 -9.04 -14.60
CA ALA A 48 12.51 -10.15 -14.74
C ALA A 48 13.78 -10.03 -13.87
N PHE A 49 14.17 -8.81 -13.49
CA PHE A 49 15.33 -8.56 -12.60
C PHE A 49 15.02 -8.77 -11.10
N PHE A 50 13.75 -9.07 -10.73
CA PHE A 50 13.36 -9.28 -9.35
C PHE A 50 13.46 -10.76 -8.92
N SER A 51 13.51 -11.00 -7.60
CA SER A 51 13.55 -12.36 -7.05
C SER A 51 12.30 -13.16 -7.41
N ALA A 52 12.47 -14.47 -7.72
CA ALA A 52 11.41 -15.38 -8.15
C ALA A 52 10.18 -15.41 -7.19
N LYS A 53 10.40 -15.24 -5.88
CA LYS A 53 9.32 -15.20 -4.89
C LYS A 53 8.48 -13.91 -5.03
N ALA A 54 9.13 -12.75 -5.21
CA ALA A 54 8.47 -11.48 -5.41
C ALA A 54 7.70 -11.47 -6.75
N ILE A 55 8.30 -12.01 -7.82
CA ILE A 55 7.68 -12.15 -9.13
C ILE A 55 6.37 -12.93 -9.03
N ARG A 56 6.36 -14.07 -8.35
CA ARG A 56 5.16 -14.91 -8.20
C ARG A 56 4.04 -14.18 -7.43
N GLN A 57 4.38 -13.42 -6.42
CA GLN A 57 3.41 -12.64 -5.64
C GLN A 57 2.83 -11.49 -6.47
N ILE A 58 3.67 -10.73 -7.16
CA ILE A 58 3.25 -9.64 -8.05
C ILE A 58 2.39 -10.20 -9.17
N LEU A 59 2.80 -11.31 -9.80
CA LEU A 59 2.09 -11.92 -10.91
C LEU A 59 0.70 -12.44 -10.50
N ARG A 60 0.52 -12.96 -9.30
CA ARG A 60 -0.80 -13.34 -8.79
C ARG A 60 -1.72 -12.12 -8.63
N GLY A 61 -1.20 -11.02 -8.10
CA GLY A 61 -1.96 -9.77 -7.95
C GLY A 61 -2.32 -9.16 -9.30
N THR A 62 -1.38 -9.11 -10.23
CA THR A 62 -1.61 -8.58 -11.59
C THR A 62 -2.55 -9.47 -12.39
N ALA A 63 -2.43 -10.80 -12.30
CA ALA A 63 -3.33 -11.72 -12.96
C ALA A 63 -4.78 -11.55 -12.50
N GLY A 64 -5.01 -11.40 -11.19
CA GLY A 64 -6.32 -11.09 -10.63
C GLY A 64 -6.91 -9.77 -11.15
N ALA A 65 -6.10 -8.71 -11.16
CA ALA A 65 -6.53 -7.40 -11.63
C ALA A 65 -6.83 -7.39 -13.13
N VAL A 66 -6.00 -8.05 -13.93
CA VAL A 66 -6.21 -8.19 -15.39
C VAL A 66 -7.46 -9.00 -15.67
N LEU A 67 -7.66 -10.14 -14.98
CA LEU A 67 -8.85 -10.97 -15.17
C LEU A 67 -10.12 -10.19 -14.83
N PHE A 68 -10.12 -9.44 -13.72
CA PHE A 68 -11.24 -8.59 -13.33
C PHE A 68 -11.49 -7.45 -14.34
N SER A 69 -10.43 -6.84 -14.85
CA SER A 69 -10.51 -5.81 -15.90
C SER A 69 -11.14 -6.35 -17.18
N VAL A 70 -10.71 -7.53 -17.63
CA VAL A 70 -11.28 -8.19 -18.81
C VAL A 70 -12.77 -8.49 -18.62
N LEU A 71 -13.14 -8.98 -17.42
CA LEU A 71 -14.52 -9.32 -17.10
C LEU A 71 -15.45 -8.08 -17.15
N ILE A 72 -15.00 -6.94 -16.62
CA ILE A 72 -15.77 -5.67 -16.67
C ILE A 72 -15.86 -5.14 -18.08
N LEU A 73 -14.82 -5.31 -18.89
CA LEU A 73 -14.77 -4.78 -20.26
C LEU A 73 -15.37 -5.73 -21.32
N LEU A 74 -15.82 -6.93 -20.93
CA LEU A 74 -16.51 -7.87 -21.82
C LEU A 74 -17.65 -7.24 -22.64
N PRO A 75 -18.55 -6.39 -22.05
CA PRO A 75 -19.60 -5.75 -22.81
C PRO A 75 -19.08 -4.82 -23.93
N SER A 76 -17.88 -4.25 -23.79
CA SER A 76 -17.25 -3.40 -24.80
C SER A 76 -16.96 -4.14 -26.11
N VAL A 77 -16.72 -5.44 -26.03
CA VAL A 77 -16.52 -6.29 -27.24
C VAL A 77 -17.82 -6.40 -28.05
N PHE A 78 -18.96 -6.54 -27.35
CA PHE A 78 -20.27 -6.58 -27.98
C PHE A 78 -20.67 -5.26 -28.63
N MET A 79 -20.16 -4.13 -28.10
CA MET A 79 -20.37 -2.79 -28.69
C MET A 79 -19.43 -2.47 -29.87
N GLY A 80 -18.64 -3.43 -30.36
CA GLY A 80 -17.77 -3.27 -31.53
C GLY A 80 -16.48 -2.47 -31.31
N THR A 81 -16.03 -2.30 -30.07
CA THR A 81 -14.79 -1.58 -29.75
C THR A 81 -13.72 -2.46 -29.05
N PRO A 82 -13.22 -3.52 -29.76
CA PRO A 82 -12.25 -4.45 -29.15
C PRO A 82 -10.91 -3.78 -28.81
N GLN A 83 -10.55 -2.71 -29.52
CA GLN A 83 -9.33 -1.93 -29.26
C GLN A 83 -9.33 -1.29 -27.86
N THR A 84 -10.49 -0.88 -27.38
CA THR A 84 -10.66 -0.30 -26.05
C THR A 84 -10.33 -1.32 -24.96
N LEU A 85 -10.78 -2.56 -25.12
CA LEU A 85 -10.48 -3.66 -24.18
C LEU A 85 -8.96 -3.89 -24.08
N MET A 86 -8.27 -4.01 -25.22
CA MET A 86 -6.83 -4.23 -25.24
C MET A 86 -6.06 -3.07 -24.60
N ASN A 87 -6.45 -1.83 -24.88
CA ASN A 87 -5.79 -0.63 -24.40
C ASN A 87 -5.95 -0.47 -22.88
N ILE A 88 -7.17 -0.62 -22.35
CA ILE A 88 -7.43 -0.48 -20.91
C ILE A 88 -6.78 -1.64 -20.14
N THR A 89 -6.89 -2.87 -20.61
CA THR A 89 -6.28 -4.04 -19.95
C THR A 89 -4.76 -3.91 -19.87
N SER A 90 -4.10 -3.43 -20.94
CA SER A 90 -2.66 -3.19 -20.94
C SER A 90 -2.27 -2.11 -19.94
N ARG A 91 -3.04 -1.03 -19.80
CA ARG A 91 -2.81 0.03 -18.80
C ARG A 91 -2.95 -0.50 -17.37
N VAL A 92 -3.98 -1.30 -17.12
CA VAL A 92 -4.18 -1.94 -15.80
C VAL A 92 -3.01 -2.85 -15.47
N TYR A 93 -2.55 -3.66 -16.44
CA TYR A 93 -1.39 -4.53 -16.26
C TYR A 93 -0.14 -3.72 -15.87
N VAL A 94 0.20 -2.66 -16.58
CA VAL A 94 1.35 -1.80 -16.32
C VAL A 94 1.25 -1.16 -14.94
N SER A 95 0.11 -0.56 -14.61
CA SER A 95 -0.09 0.15 -13.35
C SER A 95 0.02 -0.77 -12.15
N VAL A 96 -0.66 -1.92 -12.19
CA VAL A 96 -0.65 -2.89 -11.07
C VAL A 96 0.72 -3.52 -10.91
N THR A 97 1.41 -3.83 -12.00
CA THR A 97 2.77 -4.39 -11.94
C THR A 97 3.76 -3.39 -11.35
N LEU A 98 3.71 -2.12 -11.74
CA LEU A 98 4.56 -1.06 -11.19
C LEU A 98 4.35 -0.86 -9.68
N VAL A 99 3.09 -0.80 -9.25
CA VAL A 99 2.76 -0.70 -7.82
C VAL A 99 3.22 -1.96 -7.07
N GLY A 100 3.08 -3.14 -7.67
CA GLY A 100 3.58 -4.39 -7.11
C GLY A 100 5.11 -4.40 -6.92
N ILE A 101 5.85 -3.89 -7.91
CA ILE A 101 7.31 -3.74 -7.85
C ILE A 101 7.70 -2.75 -6.73
N LEU A 102 7.02 -1.61 -6.63
CA LEU A 102 7.25 -0.61 -5.60
C LEU A 102 6.98 -1.17 -4.20
N SER A 103 5.85 -1.86 -4.04
CA SER A 103 5.41 -2.46 -2.77
C SER A 103 6.35 -3.56 -2.28
N SER A 104 6.86 -4.41 -3.18
CA SER A 104 7.79 -5.49 -2.81
C SER A 104 9.20 -5.01 -2.55
N GLY A 105 9.58 -3.84 -3.09
CA GLY A 105 10.94 -3.29 -2.99
C GLY A 105 11.11 -2.19 -1.96
N THR A 106 10.05 -1.71 -1.29
CA THR A 106 10.12 -0.55 -0.39
C THR A 106 9.25 -0.78 0.84
N SER A 107 9.85 -0.66 2.04
CA SER A 107 9.09 -0.74 3.30
C SER A 107 8.24 0.53 3.50
N TRP A 108 7.11 0.38 4.20
CA TRP A 108 6.15 1.46 4.46
C TRP A 108 6.80 2.68 5.14
N ASN A 109 7.67 2.46 6.12
CA ASN A 109 8.38 3.54 6.83
C ASN A 109 9.29 4.37 5.92
N LYS A 110 9.86 3.75 4.87
CA LYS A 110 10.67 4.46 3.86
C LYS A 110 9.77 5.21 2.88
N LEU A 111 8.58 4.67 2.61
CA LEU A 111 7.60 5.30 1.73
C LEU A 111 7.03 6.57 2.36
N THR A 112 6.58 6.52 3.62
CA THR A 112 6.10 7.70 4.36
C THR A 112 7.19 8.74 4.54
N GLY A 113 8.42 8.32 4.82
CA GLY A 113 9.60 9.21 4.85
C GLY A 113 9.85 9.92 3.53
N SER A 114 9.59 9.27 2.40
CA SER A 114 9.76 9.83 1.05
C SER A 114 8.71 10.90 0.72
N MET A 115 7.52 10.83 1.31
CA MET A 115 6.46 11.81 1.11
C MET A 115 6.85 13.21 1.62
N ARG A 116 7.82 13.31 2.53
CA ARG A 116 8.38 14.61 2.96
C ARG A 116 9.04 15.38 1.82
N THR A 117 9.56 14.67 0.82
CA THR A 117 10.19 15.28 -0.36
C THR A 117 9.18 15.97 -1.26
N PHE A 118 7.89 15.58 -1.20
CA PHE A 118 6.79 16.16 -1.97
C PHE A 118 6.18 17.42 -1.33
N ARG A 119 6.87 18.06 -0.37
CA ARG A 119 6.40 19.28 0.35
C ARG A 119 5.02 19.11 1.03
N LEU A 120 4.63 17.90 1.39
CA LEU A 120 3.41 17.69 2.15
C LEU A 120 3.56 18.27 3.57
N PRO A 121 2.48 18.81 4.15
CA PRO A 121 2.51 19.32 5.52
C PRO A 121 2.98 18.23 6.50
N SER A 122 3.82 18.59 7.46
CA SER A 122 4.38 17.62 8.42
C SER A 122 3.31 16.91 9.26
N ILE A 123 2.20 17.60 9.53
CA ILE A 123 1.05 17.03 10.25
C ILE A 123 0.43 15.85 9.50
N PHE A 124 0.34 15.93 8.17
CA PHE A 124 -0.24 14.87 7.34
C PHE A 124 0.62 13.60 7.37
N ILE A 125 1.94 13.76 7.27
CA ILE A 125 2.89 12.66 7.32
C ILE A 125 2.88 12.00 8.71
N PHE A 126 2.80 12.81 9.76
CA PHE A 126 2.68 12.36 11.13
C PHE A 126 1.42 11.53 11.35
N THR A 127 0.26 12.05 10.92
CA THR A 127 -1.02 11.34 11.02
C THR A 127 -0.98 10.01 10.29
N LEU A 128 -0.39 9.98 9.09
CA LEU A 128 -0.28 8.78 8.28
C LEU A 128 0.61 7.71 8.93
N ASP A 129 1.74 8.13 9.50
CA ASP A 129 2.69 7.24 10.18
C ASP A 129 2.06 6.61 11.44
N ILE A 130 1.36 7.42 12.25
CA ILE A 130 0.61 6.93 13.41
C ILE A 130 -0.52 5.98 12.98
N THR A 131 -1.30 6.35 11.97
CA THR A 131 -2.40 5.53 11.48
C THR A 131 -1.92 4.14 11.05
N LEU A 132 -0.84 4.08 10.26
CA LEU A 132 -0.26 2.79 9.84
C LEU A 132 0.21 1.94 11.02
N LYS A 133 0.80 2.57 12.04
CA LYS A 133 1.21 1.89 13.26
C LYS A 133 -0.01 1.34 14.02
N TYR A 134 -1.06 2.15 14.18
CA TYR A 134 -2.25 1.73 14.91
C TYR A 134 -3.09 0.69 14.18
N ILE A 135 -3.16 0.70 12.85
CA ILE A 135 -3.79 -0.38 12.08
C ILE A 135 -3.20 -1.74 12.45
N SER A 136 -1.89 -1.79 12.64
CA SER A 136 -1.20 -3.02 13.05
C SER A 136 -1.57 -3.46 14.46
N VAL A 137 -1.47 -2.55 15.42
CA VAL A 137 -1.71 -2.84 16.83
C VAL A 137 -3.18 -3.19 17.07
N LEU A 138 -4.11 -2.39 16.51
CA LEU A 138 -5.55 -2.68 16.60
C LEU A 138 -5.92 -3.99 15.87
N GLY A 139 -5.24 -4.31 14.77
CA GLY A 139 -5.42 -5.57 14.07
C GLY A 139 -5.12 -6.79 14.95
N GLU A 140 -4.06 -6.74 15.74
CA GLU A 140 -3.72 -7.80 16.71
C GLU A 140 -4.77 -7.90 17.82
N ILE A 141 -5.22 -6.77 18.36
CA ILE A 141 -6.28 -6.73 19.38
C ILE A 141 -7.59 -7.30 18.82
N CYS A 142 -8.02 -6.87 17.64
CA CYS A 142 -9.20 -7.40 16.98
C CYS A 142 -9.11 -8.91 16.74
N ALA A 143 -7.96 -9.42 16.33
CA ALA A 143 -7.74 -10.85 16.13
C ALA A 143 -7.87 -11.63 17.45
N ALA A 144 -7.32 -11.10 18.54
CA ALA A 144 -7.45 -11.69 19.87
C ALA A 144 -8.91 -11.74 20.36
N ILE A 145 -9.66 -10.64 20.18
CA ILE A 145 -11.08 -10.56 20.54
C ILE A 145 -11.90 -11.55 19.69
N LEU A 146 -11.68 -11.59 18.38
CA LEU A 146 -12.35 -12.54 17.49
C LEU A 146 -12.07 -14.00 17.87
N THR A 147 -10.85 -14.31 18.28
CA THR A 147 -10.48 -15.63 18.76
C THR A 147 -11.23 -15.98 20.04
N SER A 148 -11.31 -15.05 21.00
CA SER A 148 -12.06 -15.26 22.25
C SER A 148 -13.54 -15.48 22.00
N VAL A 149 -14.15 -14.74 21.06
CA VAL A 149 -15.56 -14.93 20.66
C VAL A 149 -15.77 -16.30 20.01
N ARG A 150 -14.82 -16.74 19.16
CA ARG A 150 -14.89 -18.08 18.55
C ARG A 150 -14.82 -19.19 19.59
N LEU A 151 -13.96 -19.08 20.59
CA LEU A 151 -13.81 -20.06 21.64
C LEU A 151 -15.07 -20.15 22.55
N ARG A 152 -15.76 -19.01 22.75
CA ARG A 152 -17.03 -18.98 23.53
C ARG A 152 -18.25 -19.45 22.75
N SER A 153 -18.23 -19.38 21.42
CA SER A 153 -19.32 -19.81 20.55
C SER A 153 -19.10 -21.25 20.08
N VAL A 154 -19.53 -22.22 20.85
CA VAL A 154 -19.54 -23.66 20.47
C VAL A 154 -20.73 -23.93 19.56
N GLY A 155 -20.48 -24.36 18.30
CA GLY A 155 -21.52 -24.70 17.33
C GLY A 155 -21.98 -23.53 16.43
N LYS A 156 -23.17 -23.69 15.80
CA LYS A 156 -23.77 -22.65 14.94
C LYS A 156 -24.30 -21.50 15.81
N ASN A 157 -23.56 -20.40 15.85
CA ASN A 157 -24.02 -19.19 16.55
C ASN A 157 -25.12 -18.49 15.72
N PRO A 158 -26.39 -18.43 16.17
CA PRO A 158 -27.46 -17.76 15.45
C PRO A 158 -27.34 -16.23 15.46
N GLN A 159 -26.53 -15.65 16.37
CA GLN A 159 -26.36 -14.20 16.55
C GLN A 159 -24.97 -13.71 16.15
N LYS A 160 -24.46 -14.17 15.01
CA LYS A 160 -23.13 -13.77 14.52
C LYS A 160 -22.98 -12.26 14.36
N ALA A 161 -24.02 -11.58 13.89
CA ALA A 161 -24.02 -10.13 13.71
C ALA A 161 -23.87 -9.38 15.04
N LYS A 162 -24.56 -9.83 16.10
CA LYS A 162 -24.46 -9.24 17.45
C LYS A 162 -23.08 -9.46 18.06
N ALA A 163 -22.49 -10.64 17.86
CA ALA A 163 -21.12 -10.91 18.31
C ALA A 163 -20.11 -10.01 17.59
N LEU A 164 -20.28 -9.82 16.28
CA LEU A 164 -19.41 -8.96 15.48
C LEU A 164 -19.53 -7.48 15.86
N SER A 165 -20.77 -6.99 16.12
CA SER A 165 -20.97 -5.62 16.59
C SER A 165 -20.32 -5.37 17.96
N GLY A 166 -20.33 -6.37 18.86
CA GLY A 166 -19.61 -6.32 20.13
C GLY A 166 -18.09 -6.18 19.94
N VAL A 167 -17.50 -6.95 19.00
CA VAL A 167 -16.08 -6.84 18.67
C VAL A 167 -15.74 -5.43 18.16
N LEU A 168 -16.57 -4.89 17.26
CA LEU A 168 -16.36 -3.53 16.73
C LEU A 168 -16.48 -2.47 17.84
N GLY A 169 -17.46 -2.59 18.75
CA GLY A 169 -17.63 -1.67 19.88
C GLY A 169 -16.43 -1.66 20.81
N ILE A 170 -15.93 -2.84 21.20
CA ILE A 170 -14.75 -2.95 22.06
C ILE A 170 -13.50 -2.40 21.35
N SER A 171 -13.33 -2.70 20.05
CA SER A 171 -12.20 -2.19 19.27
C SER A 171 -12.24 -0.67 19.16
N PHE A 172 -13.43 -0.07 19.02
CA PHE A 172 -13.59 1.39 18.98
C PHE A 172 -13.22 2.03 20.33
N LEU A 173 -13.73 1.51 21.44
CA LEU A 173 -13.38 2.01 22.79
C LEU A 173 -11.87 1.90 23.04
N LYS A 174 -11.28 0.75 22.68
CA LYS A 174 -9.85 0.53 22.86
C LYS A 174 -8.99 1.48 21.99
N SER A 175 -9.46 1.81 20.78
CA SER A 175 -8.77 2.79 19.93
C SER A 175 -8.78 4.20 20.55
N GLY A 176 -9.86 4.59 21.24
CA GLY A 176 -9.96 5.85 21.98
C GLY A 176 -8.96 5.92 23.14
N GLU A 177 -8.96 4.90 24.01
CA GLU A 177 -7.98 4.80 25.10
C GLU A 177 -6.53 4.91 24.59
N MET A 178 -6.20 4.15 23.55
CA MET A 178 -4.85 4.17 22.97
C MET A 178 -4.49 5.52 22.35
N ALA A 179 -5.46 6.26 21.82
CA ALA A 179 -5.21 7.60 21.29
C ALA A 179 -4.88 8.58 22.43
N GLU A 180 -5.59 8.51 23.55
CA GLU A 180 -5.33 9.33 24.74
C GLU A 180 -3.97 8.99 25.38
N GLU A 181 -3.67 7.71 25.56
CA GLU A 181 -2.37 7.24 26.07
C GLU A 181 -1.21 7.70 25.18
N MET A 182 -1.37 7.60 23.86
CA MET A 182 -0.36 8.06 22.91
C MET A 182 -0.16 9.58 22.99
N HIS A 183 -1.25 10.34 23.09
CA HIS A 183 -1.18 11.79 23.23
C HIS A 183 -0.44 12.16 24.52
N ALA A 184 -0.80 11.56 25.66
CA ALA A 184 -0.13 11.77 26.93
C ALA A 184 1.36 11.42 26.87
N ALA A 185 1.71 10.27 26.28
CA ALA A 185 3.09 9.85 26.09
C ALA A 185 3.90 10.81 25.20
N MET A 186 3.27 11.39 24.18
CA MET A 186 3.91 12.41 23.34
C MET A 186 4.12 13.72 24.07
N CYS A 187 3.17 14.17 24.88
CA CYS A 187 3.32 15.35 25.73
C CYS A 187 4.47 15.19 26.71
N CYS A 188 4.60 14.01 27.37
CA CYS A 188 5.73 13.71 28.26
C CYS A 188 7.09 13.74 27.55
N ARG A 189 7.12 13.46 26.24
CA ARG A 189 8.35 13.55 25.42
C ARG A 189 8.61 14.95 24.85
N GLY A 190 7.82 15.94 25.24
CA GLY A 190 7.95 17.33 24.76
C GLY A 190 7.55 17.52 23.31
N PHE A 191 6.59 16.73 22.81
CA PHE A 191 6.08 16.89 21.45
C PHE A 191 5.22 18.15 21.33
N THR A 192 5.65 19.08 20.49
CA THR A 192 5.01 20.39 20.26
C THR A 192 4.16 20.44 18.97
N GLY A 193 3.81 19.29 18.38
CA GLY A 193 3.06 19.24 17.13
C GLY A 193 3.92 19.29 15.86
N GLU A 194 5.20 19.60 15.97
CA GLU A 194 6.12 19.65 14.84
C GLU A 194 7.10 18.48 14.82
N TYR A 195 7.20 17.81 13.69
CA TYR A 195 8.24 16.81 13.46
C TYR A 195 9.57 17.53 13.19
N LYS A 196 10.45 17.61 14.19
CA LYS A 196 11.83 18.09 13.95
C LYS A 196 12.48 17.25 12.86
N LYS A 197 12.91 17.91 11.76
CA LYS A 197 13.77 17.28 10.75
C LYS A 197 14.93 16.65 11.50
N LYS A 198 15.13 15.35 11.38
CA LYS A 198 16.40 14.72 11.72
C LYS A 198 17.45 15.37 10.82
N HIS A 199 18.10 16.41 11.29
CA HIS A 199 19.27 16.99 10.64
C HIS A 199 20.24 15.81 10.50
N LYS A 200 20.65 15.51 9.27
CA LYS A 200 21.68 14.52 9.02
C LYS A 200 22.94 14.98 9.74
N LEU A 201 23.18 14.43 10.91
CA LEU A 201 24.49 14.39 11.57
C LEU A 201 25.41 13.47 10.74
N PHE A 202 25.67 13.87 9.49
CA PHE A 202 26.56 13.14 8.57
C PHE A 202 27.72 13.99 8.12
N LEU A 203 28.02 15.07 8.86
CA LEU A 203 29.11 16.00 8.56
C LEU A 203 30.09 16.20 9.74
N GLU A 204 30.14 15.26 10.67
CA GLU A 204 31.11 15.32 11.78
C GLU A 204 31.96 14.05 11.93
N ILE A 205 32.20 13.31 10.86
CA ILE A 205 33.31 12.35 10.82
C ILE A 205 33.96 12.46 9.43
N LEU A 206 34.72 13.52 9.24
CA LEU A 206 35.77 13.65 8.25
C LEU A 206 36.89 14.48 8.84
#